data_295ac5698e88f38491b3571cff51df8c
#
_entry.id   295ac5698e88f38491b3571cff51df8c
#
_cell.length_a   1.000
_cell.length_b   1.000
_cell.length_c   1.000
_cell.angle_alpha   90.00
_cell.angle_beta   90.00
_cell.angle_gamma   90.00
#
_symmetry.space_group_name_H-M   'P 1'
#
loop_
_entity.id
_entity.type
_entity.pdbx_description
1 polymer ?
#
loop_
_entity_poly.entity_id
_entity_poly.type
_entity_poly.pdbx_seq_one_letter_code
_entity_poly.pdbx_strand_id
1 'polypeptide(L)'
;MPRELPSLNAIRAFESAARLASFSRAADELSVTQSAVSRQIQKLEAELGQALFSRNGPHLKLTDRGREYYTVVQQGLGVIKRGTERLFRHGTPVLTISTTPSIITSWLVPRVSDFERRHAGTSLHLNSSTAMTDFAVSTDIDVGIRFGRGRWPNVTADVLVDDVVFPVCRAD
;
A
#
# COMPACT_ATOMS: atom_id res chain seq x y z
N MET A 1 -19.39 7.95 22.62
CA MET A 1 -19.03 8.73 21.42
C MET A 1 -19.16 7.80 20.23
N PRO A 2 -20.07 7.99 19.26
CA PRO A 2 -20.06 7.21 18.05
C PRO A 2 -18.77 7.50 17.32
N ARG A 3 -17.97 6.50 17.07
CA ARG A 3 -16.79 6.57 16.21
C ARG A 3 -17.25 6.50 14.77
N GLU A 4 -17.85 7.58 14.30
CA GLU A 4 -18.14 7.69 12.88
C GLU A 4 -16.85 7.98 12.14
N LEU A 5 -16.66 7.31 11.02
CA LEU A 5 -15.57 7.63 10.11
C LEU A 5 -15.79 9.06 9.58
N PRO A 6 -14.73 9.87 9.45
CA PRO A 6 -14.82 11.13 8.75
C PRO A 6 -15.37 10.95 7.34
N SER A 7 -15.96 12.01 6.79
CA SER A 7 -16.48 11.98 5.41
C SER A 7 -15.42 11.49 4.42
N LEU A 8 -15.76 10.51 3.58
CA LEU A 8 -14.86 10.02 2.54
C LEU A 8 -14.40 11.12 1.57
N ASN A 9 -15.23 12.11 1.31
CA ASN A 9 -14.84 13.26 0.49
C ASN A 9 -13.77 14.11 1.19
N ALA A 10 -13.86 14.27 2.51
CA ALA A 10 -12.84 14.98 3.28
C ALA A 10 -11.52 14.20 3.33
N ILE A 11 -11.59 12.88 3.48
CA ILE A 11 -10.42 11.97 3.42
C ILE A 11 -9.75 12.04 2.04
N ARG A 12 -10.51 11.98 0.95
CA ARG A 12 -9.99 12.10 -0.42
C ARG A 12 -9.36 13.47 -0.68
N ALA A 13 -10.01 14.54 -0.23
CA ALA A 13 -9.49 15.90 -0.37
C ALA A 13 -8.15 16.07 0.39
N PHE A 14 -8.06 15.50 1.59
CA PHE A 14 -6.84 15.50 2.40
C PHE A 14 -5.72 14.70 1.71
N GLU A 15 -5.98 13.47 1.25
CA GLU A 15 -5.00 12.62 0.55
C GLU A 15 -4.42 13.32 -0.67
N SER A 16 -5.30 13.81 -1.56
CA SER A 16 -4.89 14.50 -2.79
C SER A 16 -4.07 15.76 -2.49
N ALA A 17 -4.51 16.59 -1.54
CA ALA A 17 -3.79 17.79 -1.14
C ALA A 17 -2.42 17.50 -0.51
N ALA A 18 -2.32 16.44 0.28
CA ALA A 18 -1.07 16.01 0.91
C ALA A 18 -0.07 15.48 -0.12
N ARG A 19 -0.53 14.60 -1.03
CA ARG A 19 0.31 14.00 -2.08
C ARG A 19 0.80 15.05 -3.09
N LEU A 20 -0.06 15.97 -3.49
CA LEU A 20 0.27 17.01 -4.46
C LEU A 20 0.92 18.23 -3.82
N ALA A 21 0.96 18.33 -2.49
CA ALA A 21 1.42 19.49 -1.72
C ALA A 21 0.77 20.82 -2.20
N SER A 22 -0.51 20.77 -2.63
CA SER A 22 -1.23 21.90 -3.22
C SER A 22 -2.74 21.70 -3.18
N PHE A 23 -3.47 22.68 -2.64
CA PHE A 23 -4.93 22.67 -2.67
C PHE A 23 -5.50 22.90 -4.08
N SER A 24 -4.83 23.71 -4.90
CA SER A 24 -5.27 23.96 -6.29
C SER A 24 -5.15 22.69 -7.12
N ARG A 25 -3.99 22.03 -7.08
CA ARG A 25 -3.78 20.78 -7.83
C ARG A 25 -4.71 19.64 -7.34
N ALA A 26 -5.00 19.60 -6.05
CA ALA A 26 -5.98 18.67 -5.52
C ALA A 26 -7.41 18.97 -6.01
N ALA A 27 -7.76 20.25 -6.14
CA ALA A 27 -9.03 20.67 -6.70
C ALA A 27 -9.18 20.26 -8.17
N ASP A 28 -8.14 20.46 -8.97
CA ASP A 28 -8.08 20.03 -10.37
C ASP A 28 -8.25 18.51 -10.49
N GLU A 29 -7.50 17.74 -9.69
CA GLU A 29 -7.59 16.26 -9.68
C GLU A 29 -8.98 15.75 -9.28
N LEU A 30 -9.61 16.39 -8.30
CA LEU A 30 -10.92 15.99 -7.79
C LEU A 30 -12.09 16.62 -8.57
N SER A 31 -11.81 17.45 -9.59
CA SER A 31 -12.80 18.18 -10.39
C SER A 31 -13.75 19.03 -9.52
N VAL A 32 -13.19 19.72 -8.54
CA VAL A 32 -13.90 20.63 -7.64
C VAL A 32 -13.17 21.98 -7.52
N THR A 33 -13.74 22.93 -6.79
CA THR A 33 -13.06 24.22 -6.53
C THR A 33 -12.04 24.09 -5.40
N GLN A 34 -10.99 24.90 -5.41
CA GLN A 34 -10.00 24.97 -4.31
C GLN A 34 -10.68 25.31 -2.97
N SER A 35 -11.71 26.15 -2.97
CA SER A 35 -12.47 26.48 -1.77
C SER A 35 -13.22 25.27 -1.21
N ALA A 36 -13.72 24.36 -2.09
CA ALA A 36 -14.36 23.12 -1.67
C ALA A 36 -13.35 22.18 -1.00
N VAL A 37 -12.15 22.01 -1.60
CA VAL A 37 -11.06 21.24 -0.98
C VAL A 37 -10.70 21.80 0.39
N SER A 38 -10.49 23.11 0.48
CA SER A 38 -10.16 23.77 1.75
C SER A 38 -11.22 23.55 2.83
N ARG A 39 -12.51 23.66 2.47
CA ARG A 39 -13.62 23.39 3.41
C ARG A 39 -13.66 21.95 3.88
N GLN A 40 -13.43 20.98 2.99
CA GLN A 40 -13.38 19.56 3.35
C GLN A 40 -12.26 19.28 4.33
N ILE A 41 -11.09 19.85 4.11
CA ILE A 41 -9.93 19.70 5.00
C ILE A 41 -10.19 20.37 6.35
N GLN A 42 -10.72 21.60 6.37
CA GLN A 42 -11.08 22.28 7.63
C GLN A 42 -12.10 21.47 8.45
N LYS A 43 -13.11 20.88 7.78
CA LYS A 43 -14.07 20.01 8.42
C LYS A 43 -13.39 18.78 9.03
N LEU A 44 -12.50 18.13 8.28
CA LEU A 44 -11.72 16.98 8.76
C LEU A 44 -10.86 17.33 9.98
N GLU A 45 -10.14 18.45 9.93
CA GLU A 45 -9.32 18.94 11.04
C GLU A 45 -10.18 19.23 12.29
N ALA A 46 -11.37 19.81 12.09
CA ALA A 46 -12.31 20.07 13.19
C ALA A 46 -12.88 18.77 13.80
N GLU A 47 -13.24 17.79 12.98
CA GLU A 47 -13.72 16.47 13.44
C GLU A 47 -12.64 15.69 14.21
N LEU A 48 -11.38 15.78 13.77
CA LEU A 48 -10.25 15.12 14.42
C LEU A 48 -9.70 15.93 15.62
N GLY A 49 -10.07 17.20 15.76
CA GLY A 49 -9.50 18.11 16.76
C GLY A 49 -8.00 18.38 16.58
N GLN A 50 -7.47 18.17 15.36
CA GLN A 50 -6.04 18.26 15.05
C GLN A 50 -5.82 18.97 13.73
N ALA A 51 -4.84 19.90 13.68
CA ALA A 51 -4.37 20.46 12.41
C ALA A 51 -3.53 19.43 11.65
N LEU A 52 -3.90 19.14 10.43
CA LEU A 52 -3.18 18.20 9.55
C LEU A 52 -2.20 18.93 8.63
N PHE A 53 -2.46 20.19 8.31
CA PHE A 53 -1.55 21.04 7.53
C PHE A 53 -0.99 22.19 8.35
N SER A 54 0.28 22.50 8.12
CA SER A 54 0.91 23.71 8.66
C SER A 54 0.49 24.91 7.83
N ARG A 55 0.08 25.97 8.51
CA ARG A 55 -0.26 27.26 7.89
C ARG A 55 0.95 28.21 7.83
N ASN A 56 2.12 27.76 8.28
CA ASN A 56 3.32 28.57 8.37
C ASN A 56 4.17 28.41 7.11
N GLY A 57 4.17 29.42 6.24
CA GLY A 57 5.03 29.49 5.05
C GLY A 57 4.32 29.42 3.71
N PRO A 58 5.05 29.65 2.61
CA PRO A 58 4.48 29.73 1.25
C PRO A 58 4.10 28.35 0.67
N HIS A 59 4.52 27.28 1.29
CA HIS A 59 4.28 25.93 0.81
C HIS A 59 3.38 25.13 1.75
N LEU A 60 2.46 24.39 1.18
CA LEU A 60 1.60 23.47 1.92
C LEU A 60 2.44 22.32 2.47
N LYS A 61 2.47 22.16 3.79
CA LYS A 61 3.21 21.11 4.49
C LYS A 61 2.31 20.39 5.47
N LEU A 62 2.49 19.09 5.61
CA LEU A 62 1.83 18.32 6.66
C LEU A 62 2.46 18.62 8.04
N THR A 63 1.63 18.67 9.06
CA THR A 63 2.07 18.57 10.46
C THR A 63 2.57 17.14 10.75
N ASP A 64 3.13 16.90 11.95
CA ASP A 64 3.48 15.54 12.37
C ASP A 64 2.24 14.64 12.44
N ARG A 65 1.14 15.15 12.98
CA ARG A 65 -0.16 14.46 12.98
C ARG A 65 -0.70 14.24 11.57
N GLY A 66 -0.51 15.23 10.69
CA GLY A 66 -0.87 15.10 9.29
C GLY A 66 -0.10 13.99 8.58
N ARG A 67 1.21 13.82 8.84
CA ARG A 67 2.02 12.74 8.26
C ARG A 67 1.58 11.36 8.75
N GLU A 68 1.36 11.24 10.05
CA GLU A 68 0.85 10.02 10.67
C GLU A 68 -0.50 9.61 10.05
N TYR A 69 -1.43 10.55 10.00
CA TYR A 69 -2.76 10.31 9.44
C TYR A 69 -2.72 10.04 7.93
N TYR A 70 -1.84 10.71 7.19
CA TYR A 70 -1.64 10.49 5.75
C TYR A 70 -1.27 9.04 5.42
N THR A 71 -0.36 8.46 6.20
CA THR A 71 0.03 7.06 6.04
C THR A 71 -1.16 6.12 6.19
N VAL A 72 -1.98 6.32 7.21
CA VAL A 72 -3.19 5.51 7.46
C VAL A 72 -4.22 5.69 6.34
N VAL A 73 -4.44 6.93 5.90
CA VAL A 73 -5.38 7.26 4.82
C VAL A 73 -4.95 6.63 3.50
N GLN A 74 -3.66 6.71 3.15
CA GLN A 74 -3.13 6.08 1.94
C GLN A 74 -3.35 4.56 1.95
N GLN A 75 -3.07 3.91 3.07
CA GLN A 75 -3.30 2.47 3.22
C GLN A 75 -4.79 2.12 3.04
N GLY A 76 -5.69 2.83 3.73
CA GLY A 76 -7.13 2.59 3.65
C GLY A 76 -7.71 2.81 2.25
N LEU A 77 -7.37 3.93 1.60
CA LEU A 77 -7.81 4.19 0.22
C LEU A 77 -7.21 3.20 -0.77
N GLY A 78 -5.96 2.76 -0.55
CA GLY A 78 -5.33 1.70 -1.31
C GLY A 78 -6.10 0.38 -1.23
N VAL A 79 -6.55 -0.03 -0.04
CA VAL A 79 -7.38 -1.23 0.15
C VAL A 79 -8.68 -1.12 -0.63
N ILE A 80 -9.39 0.01 -0.51
CA ILE A 80 -10.66 0.25 -1.22
C ILE A 80 -10.44 0.20 -2.74
N LYS A 81 -9.40 0.89 -3.25
CA LYS A 81 -9.05 0.92 -4.67
C LYS A 81 -8.83 -0.49 -5.21
N ARG A 82 -8.00 -1.30 -4.54
CA ARG A 82 -7.71 -2.68 -4.95
C ARG A 82 -8.94 -3.57 -4.92
N GLY A 83 -9.77 -3.47 -3.87
CA GLY A 83 -11.04 -4.19 -3.79
C GLY A 83 -11.96 -3.86 -4.97
N THR A 84 -12.04 -2.59 -5.33
CA THR A 84 -12.80 -2.12 -6.49
C THR A 84 -12.21 -2.67 -7.79
N GLU A 85 -10.90 -2.60 -7.98
CA GLU A 85 -10.23 -3.14 -9.16
C GLU A 85 -10.45 -4.66 -9.30
N ARG A 86 -10.47 -5.42 -8.21
CA ARG A 86 -10.80 -6.86 -8.23
C ARG A 86 -12.23 -7.14 -8.71
N LEU A 87 -13.20 -6.31 -8.30
CA LEU A 87 -14.60 -6.46 -8.71
C LEU A 87 -14.82 -6.09 -10.18
N PHE A 88 -14.10 -5.10 -10.69
CA PHE A 88 -14.24 -4.62 -12.07
C PHE A 88 -13.28 -5.27 -13.05
N ARG A 89 -12.32 -6.05 -12.57
CA ARG A 89 -11.47 -6.85 -13.48
C ARG A 89 -12.27 -7.98 -14.11
N HIS A 90 -12.89 -7.71 -15.25
CA HIS A 90 -13.28 -8.71 -16.23
C HIS A 90 -12.01 -9.16 -16.98
N GLY A 91 -11.04 -9.72 -16.30
CA GLY A 91 -9.74 -10.04 -16.90
C GLY A 91 -9.03 -11.20 -16.20
N THR A 92 -7.92 -11.56 -16.76
CA THR A 92 -6.99 -12.58 -16.27
C THR A 92 -6.76 -12.43 -14.76
N PRO A 93 -6.99 -13.48 -13.93
CA PRO A 93 -6.66 -13.46 -12.52
C PRO A 93 -5.20 -13.04 -12.30
N VAL A 94 -4.93 -12.23 -11.29
CA VAL A 94 -3.58 -11.79 -10.96
C VAL A 94 -3.20 -12.41 -9.62
N LEU A 95 -2.09 -13.15 -9.62
CA LEU A 95 -1.46 -13.65 -8.41
C LEU A 95 -0.31 -12.72 -8.02
N THR A 96 -0.42 -12.07 -6.87
CA THR A 96 0.62 -11.17 -6.36
C THR A 96 1.47 -11.87 -5.30
N ILE A 97 2.76 -12.02 -5.59
CA ILE A 97 3.74 -12.63 -4.69
C ILE A 97 4.66 -11.53 -4.14
N SER A 98 4.74 -11.42 -2.81
CA SER A 98 5.70 -10.53 -2.13
C SER A 98 6.87 -11.34 -1.58
N THR A 99 8.10 -10.91 -1.91
CA THR A 99 9.32 -11.55 -1.39
C THR A 99 10.52 -10.61 -1.49
N THR A 100 11.68 -11.08 -1.03
CA THR A 100 12.92 -10.31 -1.11
C THR A 100 13.47 -10.24 -2.53
N PRO A 101 14.25 -9.20 -2.88
CA PRO A 101 14.84 -9.05 -4.22
C PRO A 101 15.63 -10.30 -4.67
N SER A 102 16.42 -10.89 -3.77
CA SER A 102 17.23 -12.06 -4.07
C SER A 102 16.40 -13.28 -4.48
N ILE A 103 15.28 -13.55 -3.78
CA ILE A 103 14.38 -14.65 -4.12
C ILE A 103 13.70 -14.36 -5.47
N ILE A 104 13.30 -13.12 -5.73
CA ILE A 104 12.73 -12.76 -7.04
C ILE A 104 13.71 -13.13 -8.15
N THR A 105 14.93 -12.60 -8.10
CA THR A 105 15.89 -12.74 -9.19
C THR A 105 16.43 -14.14 -9.34
N SER A 106 16.78 -14.80 -8.23
CA SER A 106 17.50 -16.07 -8.27
C SER A 106 16.58 -17.30 -8.30
N TRP A 107 15.36 -17.17 -7.78
CA TRP A 107 14.48 -18.33 -7.65
C TRP A 107 13.17 -18.22 -8.41
N LEU A 108 12.45 -17.07 -8.32
CA LEU A 108 11.14 -16.90 -8.97
C LEU A 108 11.28 -16.65 -10.48
N VAL A 109 12.06 -15.67 -10.90
CA VAL A 109 12.17 -15.27 -12.31
C VAL A 109 12.45 -16.45 -13.25
N PRO A 110 13.39 -17.38 -12.94
CA PRO A 110 13.62 -18.55 -13.78
C PRO A 110 12.42 -19.49 -13.91
N ARG A 111 11.44 -19.38 -13.01
CA ARG A 111 10.26 -20.26 -12.96
C ARG A 111 8.96 -19.61 -13.48
N VAL A 112 9.00 -18.30 -13.74
CA VAL A 112 7.81 -17.54 -14.21
C VAL A 112 7.25 -18.12 -15.50
N SER A 113 8.09 -18.36 -16.50
CA SER A 113 7.64 -18.87 -17.81
C SER A 113 7.01 -20.25 -17.71
N ASP A 114 7.48 -21.12 -16.80
CA ASP A 114 6.90 -22.43 -16.58
C ASP A 114 5.52 -22.31 -15.86
N PHE A 115 5.44 -21.40 -14.88
CA PHE A 115 4.18 -21.09 -14.21
C PHE A 115 3.11 -20.58 -15.20
N GLU A 116 3.47 -19.59 -16.04
CA GLU A 116 2.55 -19.00 -17.02
C GLU A 116 2.05 -20.02 -18.05
N ARG A 117 2.91 -20.96 -18.47
CA ARG A 117 2.50 -22.05 -19.35
C ARG A 117 1.49 -23.00 -18.70
N ARG A 118 1.67 -23.32 -17.41
CA ARG A 118 0.80 -24.24 -16.68
C ARG A 118 -0.51 -23.60 -16.25
N HIS A 119 -0.49 -22.29 -16.05
CA HIS A 119 -1.62 -21.49 -15.57
C HIS A 119 -1.97 -20.41 -16.60
N ALA A 120 -2.18 -20.84 -17.85
CA ALA A 120 -2.60 -19.93 -18.91
C ALA A 120 -3.87 -19.17 -18.49
N GLY A 121 -3.80 -17.85 -18.48
CA GLY A 121 -4.90 -17.01 -18.02
C GLY A 121 -4.70 -16.45 -16.59
N THR A 122 -3.55 -16.67 -15.94
CA THR A 122 -3.19 -16.02 -14.67
C THR A 122 -1.97 -15.14 -14.88
N SER A 123 -2.08 -13.85 -14.56
CA SER A 123 -0.93 -12.93 -14.57
C SER A 123 -0.21 -12.98 -13.22
N LEU A 124 1.12 -12.92 -13.25
CA LEU A 124 1.94 -12.92 -12.05
C LEU A 124 2.48 -11.51 -11.76
N HIS A 125 2.22 -11.01 -10.56
CA HIS A 125 2.81 -9.78 -10.05
C HIS A 125 3.84 -10.09 -8.96
N LEU A 126 5.08 -9.64 -9.16
CA LEU A 126 6.16 -9.81 -8.18
C LEU A 126 6.40 -8.49 -7.46
N ASN A 127 6.16 -8.49 -6.14
CA ASN A 127 6.38 -7.35 -5.25
C ASN A 127 7.66 -7.57 -4.44
N SER A 128 8.66 -6.74 -4.72
CA SER A 128 9.95 -6.76 -4.01
C SER A 128 9.85 -5.98 -2.69
N SER A 129 9.91 -6.68 -1.56
CA SER A 129 9.88 -6.07 -0.24
C SER A 129 10.64 -6.91 0.79
N THR A 130 11.45 -6.24 1.60
CA THR A 130 12.07 -6.83 2.80
C THR A 130 11.19 -6.67 4.04
N ALA A 131 10.18 -5.82 3.98
CA ALA A 131 9.25 -5.60 5.08
C ALA A 131 8.35 -6.83 5.28
N MET A 132 8.04 -7.10 6.55
CA MET A 132 7.05 -8.11 6.89
C MET A 132 5.67 -7.64 6.41
N THR A 133 5.00 -8.50 5.67
CA THR A 133 3.64 -8.22 5.18
C THR A 133 2.64 -8.58 6.26
N ASP A 134 1.83 -7.63 6.69
CA ASP A 134 0.64 -7.91 7.49
C ASP A 134 -0.52 -8.23 6.53
N PHE A 135 -0.83 -9.50 6.37
CA PHE A 135 -1.90 -9.97 5.50
C PHE A 135 -3.30 -9.59 5.98
N ALA A 136 -3.47 -9.21 7.25
CA ALA A 136 -4.74 -8.68 7.74
C ALA A 136 -5.05 -7.29 7.15
N VAL A 137 -4.00 -6.55 6.79
CA VAL A 137 -4.10 -5.18 6.26
C VAL A 137 -3.78 -5.13 4.76
N SER A 138 -2.81 -5.94 4.32
CA SER A 138 -2.35 -5.97 2.91
C SER A 138 -3.22 -6.91 2.08
N THR A 139 -4.27 -6.36 1.47
CA THR A 139 -5.18 -7.12 0.60
C THR A 139 -4.70 -7.26 -0.85
N ASP A 140 -3.54 -6.73 -1.17
CA ASP A 140 -2.91 -6.71 -2.50
C ASP A 140 -1.84 -7.78 -2.69
N ILE A 141 -1.53 -8.55 -1.64
CA ILE A 141 -0.57 -9.63 -1.67
C ILE A 141 -1.32 -10.93 -1.36
N ASP A 142 -1.26 -11.87 -2.29
CA ASP A 142 -1.91 -13.18 -2.14
C ASP A 142 -0.97 -14.18 -1.44
N VAL A 143 0.34 -14.09 -1.73
CA VAL A 143 1.36 -15.00 -1.21
C VAL A 143 2.59 -14.21 -0.76
N GLY A 144 3.14 -14.54 0.41
CA GLY A 144 4.42 -14.04 0.89
C GLY A 144 5.45 -15.15 0.97
N ILE A 145 6.61 -15.00 0.36
CA ILE A 145 7.75 -15.91 0.57
C ILE A 145 8.72 -15.19 1.51
N ARG A 146 8.96 -15.78 2.67
CA ARG A 146 9.78 -15.19 3.73
C ARG A 146 10.67 -16.23 4.39
N PHE A 147 11.87 -15.81 4.74
CA PHE A 147 12.72 -16.56 5.66
C PHE A 147 12.17 -16.42 7.09
N GLY A 148 12.11 -17.52 7.84
CA GLY A 148 11.67 -17.50 9.22
C GLY A 148 11.32 -18.88 9.77
N ARG A 149 10.81 -18.89 10.99
CA ARG A 149 10.50 -20.14 11.73
C ARG A 149 9.14 -20.77 11.36
N GLY A 150 8.49 -20.32 10.29
CA GLY A 150 7.23 -20.88 9.81
C GLY A 150 6.00 -20.52 10.66
N ARG A 151 6.09 -19.53 11.54
CA ARG A 151 4.97 -19.10 12.39
C ARG A 151 4.73 -17.61 12.24
N TRP A 152 3.61 -17.28 11.60
CA TRP A 152 3.14 -15.91 11.42
C TRP A 152 1.66 -15.82 11.80
N PRO A 153 1.21 -14.72 12.43
CA PRO A 153 -0.19 -14.57 12.80
C PRO A 153 -1.09 -14.45 11.56
N ASN A 154 -2.28 -15.01 11.64
CA ASN A 154 -3.36 -14.88 10.66
C ASN A 154 -3.04 -15.36 9.23
N VAL A 155 -2.11 -16.29 9.05
CA VAL A 155 -1.80 -16.91 7.76
C VAL A 155 -1.56 -18.39 7.90
N THR A 156 -1.79 -19.16 6.84
CA THR A 156 -1.30 -20.52 6.69
C THR A 156 0.11 -20.46 6.11
N ALA A 157 1.06 -21.14 6.70
CA ALA A 157 2.44 -21.16 6.26
C ALA A 157 2.89 -22.58 5.93
N ASP A 158 3.40 -22.75 4.72
CA ASP A 158 4.01 -23.99 4.24
C ASP A 158 5.50 -23.82 4.05
N VAL A 159 6.28 -24.85 4.33
CA VAL A 159 7.72 -24.84 4.09
C VAL A 159 7.96 -25.00 2.60
N LEU A 160 8.59 -23.99 1.99
CA LEU A 160 8.92 -24.00 0.57
C LEU A 160 10.26 -24.68 0.29
N VAL A 161 11.27 -24.37 1.10
CA VAL A 161 12.64 -24.88 1.00
C VAL A 161 13.34 -24.70 2.35
N ASP A 162 14.22 -25.63 2.69
CA ASP A 162 15.14 -25.47 3.81
C ASP A 162 16.29 -24.56 3.38
N ASP A 163 16.61 -23.57 4.21
CA ASP A 163 17.67 -22.62 3.96
C ASP A 163 18.88 -22.91 4.86
N VAL A 164 20.07 -22.91 4.26
CA VAL A 164 21.32 -23.14 4.96
C VAL A 164 22.23 -21.93 4.77
N VAL A 165 22.61 -21.31 5.88
CA VAL A 165 23.54 -20.19 5.90
C VAL A 165 24.92 -20.65 6.34
N PHE A 166 25.94 -20.35 5.55
CA PHE A 166 27.33 -20.62 5.92
C PHE A 166 28.23 -19.44 5.55
N PRO A 167 29.29 -19.19 6.32
CA PRO A 167 30.24 -18.15 6.02
C PRO A 167 31.07 -18.52 4.80
N VAL A 168 31.37 -17.55 3.96
CA VAL A 168 32.29 -17.70 2.83
C VAL A 168 33.40 -16.66 2.93
N CYS A 169 34.60 -17.03 2.57
CA CYS A 169 35.74 -16.13 2.45
C CYS A 169 36.51 -16.41 1.18
N ARG A 170 37.38 -15.48 0.79
CA ARG A 170 38.32 -15.71 -0.29
C ARG A 170 39.35 -16.76 0.17
N ALA A 171 39.63 -17.71 -0.70
CA ALA A 171 40.78 -18.59 -0.51
C ALA A 171 42.04 -17.79 -0.83
N ASP A 172 43.02 -17.75 0.08
CA ASP A 172 44.32 -17.14 -0.13
C ASP A 172 45.15 -17.96 -1.09
#